data_df2f10e0a7b857c7a12d559384b81b0f
#
_entry.id   df2f10e0a7b857c7a12d559384b81b0f
#
_cell.length_a   1.000
_cell.length_b   1.000
_cell.length_c   1.000
_cell.angle_alpha   90.00
_cell.angle_beta   90.00
_cell.angle_gamma   90.00
#
_symmetry.space_group_name_H-M   'P 1'
#
loop_
_entity.id
_entity.type
_entity.pdbx_description
1 polymer ?
#
loop_
_entity_poly.entity_id
_entity_poly.type
_entity_poly.pdbx_seq_one_letter_code
_entity_poly.pdbx_strand_id
1 'polypeptide(L)'
;MTVASVIILGLLGWVGAVAFGVTLVLPLGVKALSIRGAAQSALMRAHAPLGLSIPFLATAHAWIALPSGQSGQISNAGLGLGTAALILMVVQCCLGLALWREAIGAPHLRRLHLTLMLVILVLLGVHISLY
;
A
#
# COMPACT_ATOMS: atom_id res chain seq x y z
N MET A 1 -15.29 -22.41 -1.53
CA MET A 1 -15.57 -21.00 -1.18
C MET A 1 -17.02 -20.65 -1.37
N THR A 2 -17.61 -19.83 -0.50
CA THR A 2 -18.91 -19.23 -0.75
C THR A 2 -18.76 -18.03 -1.69
N VAL A 3 -19.82 -17.70 -2.44
CA VAL A 3 -19.83 -16.49 -3.29
C VAL A 3 -19.48 -15.23 -2.47
N ALA A 4 -19.95 -15.17 -1.22
CA ALA A 4 -19.62 -14.08 -0.30
C ALA A 4 -18.12 -13.96 -0.03
N SER A 5 -17.40 -15.07 0.15
CA SER A 5 -15.95 -15.03 0.38
C SER A 5 -15.19 -14.47 -0.82
N VAL A 6 -15.60 -14.79 -2.05
CA VAL A 6 -14.98 -14.28 -3.29
C VAL A 6 -15.18 -12.77 -3.41
N ILE A 7 -16.41 -12.31 -3.14
CA ILE A 7 -16.75 -10.88 -3.19
C ILE A 7 -15.93 -10.10 -2.15
N ILE A 8 -15.88 -10.57 -0.91
CA ILE A 8 -15.13 -9.91 0.18
C ILE A 8 -13.65 -9.86 -0.16
N LEU A 9 -13.09 -10.95 -0.69
CA LEU A 9 -11.68 -11.02 -1.09
C LEU A 9 -11.35 -9.97 -2.18
N GLY A 10 -12.19 -9.90 -3.22
CA GLY A 10 -12.05 -8.92 -4.28
C GLY A 10 -12.15 -7.48 -3.76
N LEU A 11 -13.15 -7.20 -2.93
CA LEU A 11 -13.36 -5.88 -2.33
C LEU A 11 -12.15 -5.44 -1.48
N LEU A 12 -11.62 -6.30 -0.62
CA LEU A 12 -10.44 -5.99 0.20
C LEU A 12 -9.21 -5.69 -0.65
N GLY A 13 -8.98 -6.46 -1.72
CA GLY A 13 -7.89 -6.22 -2.65
C GLY A 13 -8.01 -4.85 -3.33
N TRP A 14 -9.19 -4.54 -3.89
CA TRP A 14 -9.43 -3.27 -4.57
C TRP A 14 -9.43 -2.07 -3.62
N VAL A 15 -10.02 -2.18 -2.43
CA VAL A 15 -9.96 -1.10 -1.41
C VAL A 15 -8.52 -0.84 -1.01
N GLY A 16 -7.70 -1.88 -0.81
CA GLY A 16 -6.27 -1.73 -0.53
C GLY A 16 -5.51 -1.05 -1.68
N ALA A 17 -5.77 -1.45 -2.92
CA ALA A 17 -5.14 -0.86 -4.10
C ALA A 17 -5.54 0.63 -4.29
N VAL A 18 -6.81 0.97 -4.10
CA VAL A 18 -7.29 2.36 -4.15
C VAL A 18 -6.67 3.19 -3.02
N ALA A 19 -6.64 2.67 -1.78
CA ALA A 19 -6.01 3.35 -0.65
C ALA A 19 -4.52 3.60 -0.93
N PHE A 20 -3.80 2.64 -1.50
CA PHE A 20 -2.41 2.80 -1.91
C PHE A 20 -2.27 3.89 -2.98
N GLY A 21 -3.12 3.88 -4.01
CA GLY A 21 -3.14 4.92 -5.05
C GLY A 21 -3.38 6.32 -4.48
N VAL A 22 -4.31 6.46 -3.55
CA VAL A 22 -4.59 7.74 -2.88
C VAL A 22 -3.37 8.21 -2.07
N THR A 23 -2.71 7.34 -1.31
CA THR A 23 -1.50 7.71 -0.56
C THR A 23 -0.35 8.13 -1.47
N LEU A 24 -0.26 7.59 -2.68
CA LEU A 24 0.69 7.99 -3.69
C LEU A 24 0.38 9.38 -4.27
N VAL A 25 -0.89 9.59 -4.61
CA VAL A 25 -1.34 10.83 -5.30
C VAL A 25 -1.37 12.03 -4.36
N LEU A 26 -1.68 11.86 -3.07
CA LEU A 26 -1.79 12.95 -2.11
C LEU A 26 -0.54 13.88 -2.08
N PRO A 27 0.69 13.38 -1.84
CA PRO A 27 1.86 14.27 -1.81
C PRO A 27 2.20 14.85 -3.18
N LEU A 28 1.96 14.11 -4.26
CA LEU A 28 2.16 14.59 -5.63
C LEU A 28 1.16 15.70 -5.97
N GLY A 29 -0.11 15.53 -5.62
CA GLY A 29 -1.15 16.53 -5.82
C GLY A 29 -0.89 17.80 -5.02
N VAL A 30 -0.50 17.68 -3.76
CA VAL A 30 -0.10 18.83 -2.92
C VAL A 30 1.01 19.63 -3.59
N LYS A 31 2.02 18.94 -4.14
CA LYS A 31 3.14 19.59 -4.85
C LYS A 31 2.70 20.19 -6.19
N ALA A 32 1.98 19.43 -7.01
CA ALA A 32 1.58 19.85 -8.36
C ALA A 32 0.61 21.05 -8.33
N LEU A 33 -0.33 21.06 -7.37
CA LEU A 33 -1.31 22.14 -7.21
C LEU A 33 -0.80 23.28 -6.33
N SER A 34 0.47 23.24 -5.91
CA SER A 34 1.09 24.25 -5.05
C SER A 34 0.26 24.56 -3.78
N ILE A 35 -0.41 23.54 -3.24
CA ILE A 35 -1.22 23.65 -2.03
C ILE A 35 -0.31 23.95 -0.84
N ARG A 36 -0.62 25.01 -0.08
CA ARG A 36 0.19 25.48 1.05
C ARG A 36 -0.66 25.68 2.30
N GLY A 37 0.02 25.85 3.44
CA GLY A 37 -0.62 26.21 4.72
C GLY A 37 -1.46 25.11 5.32
N ALA A 38 -2.62 25.47 5.86
CA ALA A 38 -3.50 24.56 6.59
C ALA A 38 -4.02 23.38 5.73
N ALA A 39 -4.33 23.63 4.46
CA ALA A 39 -4.78 22.59 3.52
C ALA A 39 -3.68 21.55 3.26
N GLN A 40 -2.44 21.98 3.04
CA GLN A 40 -1.30 21.07 2.92
C GLN A 40 -1.13 20.20 4.18
N SER A 41 -1.17 20.84 5.36
CA SER A 41 -1.03 20.14 6.63
C SER A 41 -2.15 19.14 6.87
N ALA A 42 -3.39 19.45 6.48
CA ALA A 42 -4.53 18.54 6.60
C ALA A 42 -4.38 17.30 5.69
N LEU A 43 -4.03 17.52 4.41
CA LEU A 43 -3.83 16.44 3.45
C LEU A 43 -2.65 15.53 3.86
N MET A 44 -1.55 16.09 4.32
CA MET A 44 -0.40 15.31 4.77
C MET A 44 -0.67 14.57 6.08
N ARG A 45 -1.53 15.10 6.97
CA ARG A 45 -2.01 14.36 8.14
C ARG A 45 -2.87 13.16 7.78
N ALA A 46 -3.66 13.23 6.70
CA ALA A 46 -4.45 12.10 6.21
C ALA A 46 -3.58 11.01 5.57
N HIS A 47 -2.44 11.38 4.98
CA HIS A 47 -1.53 10.44 4.32
C HIS A 47 -1.04 9.33 5.28
N ALA A 48 -0.67 9.68 6.51
CA ALA A 48 -0.10 8.71 7.45
C ALA A 48 -1.10 7.64 7.93
N PRO A 49 -2.28 7.97 8.48
CA PRO A 49 -3.23 6.94 8.89
C PRO A 49 -3.75 6.11 7.71
N LEU A 50 -3.90 6.73 6.54
CA LEU A 50 -4.27 6.01 5.33
C LEU A 50 -3.17 5.04 4.91
N GLY A 51 -1.91 5.47 4.92
CA GLY A 51 -0.76 4.60 4.64
C GLY A 51 -0.64 3.44 5.62
N LEU A 52 -0.88 3.67 6.91
CA LEU A 52 -0.86 2.63 7.93
C LEU A 52 -2.00 1.62 7.78
N SER A 53 -3.15 2.00 7.22
CA SER A 53 -4.28 1.07 7.01
C SER A 53 -4.00 0.03 5.92
N ILE A 54 -3.12 0.33 4.96
CA ILE A 54 -2.86 -0.52 3.78
C ILE A 54 -2.33 -1.92 4.15
N PRO A 55 -1.28 -2.07 4.99
CA PRO A 55 -0.80 -3.41 5.35
C PRO A 55 -1.83 -4.22 6.12
N PHE A 56 -2.73 -3.59 6.89
CA PHE A 56 -3.84 -4.30 7.54
C PHE A 56 -4.84 -4.83 6.52
N LEU A 57 -5.22 -4.03 5.53
CA LEU A 57 -6.10 -4.47 4.43
C LEU A 57 -5.45 -5.58 3.61
N ALA A 58 -4.17 -5.45 3.29
CA ALA A 58 -3.41 -6.46 2.56
C ALA A 58 -3.27 -7.77 3.36
N THR A 59 -3.06 -7.68 4.68
CA THR A 59 -3.02 -8.85 5.57
C THR A 59 -4.39 -9.54 5.65
N ALA A 60 -5.48 -8.78 5.80
CA ALA A 60 -6.83 -9.33 5.80
C ALA A 60 -7.17 -10.00 4.46
N HIS A 61 -6.79 -9.39 3.34
CA HIS A 61 -6.91 -9.96 2.01
C HIS A 61 -6.16 -11.30 1.91
N ALA A 62 -4.88 -11.33 2.30
CA ALA A 62 -4.06 -12.53 2.29
C ALA A 62 -4.61 -13.63 3.21
N TRP A 63 -5.10 -13.25 4.41
CA TRP A 63 -5.68 -14.19 5.37
C TRP A 63 -6.91 -14.90 4.84
N ILE A 64 -7.74 -14.24 4.07
CA ILE A 64 -8.92 -14.84 3.44
C ILE A 64 -8.54 -15.64 2.19
N ALA A 65 -7.54 -15.18 1.43
CA ALA A 65 -7.12 -15.83 0.19
C ALA A 65 -6.45 -17.20 0.42
N LEU A 66 -5.55 -17.29 1.41
CA LEU A 66 -4.73 -18.48 1.66
C LEU A 66 -5.55 -19.73 2.01
N PRO A 67 -6.53 -19.69 2.95
CA PRO A 67 -7.32 -20.87 3.33
C PRO A 67 -8.37 -21.25 2.31
N SER A 68 -8.70 -20.36 1.37
CA SER A 68 -9.84 -20.55 0.46
C SER A 68 -9.62 -21.56 -0.67
N GLY A 69 -8.47 -22.23 -0.70
CA GLY A 69 -8.11 -23.18 -1.75
C GLY A 69 -7.83 -22.55 -3.12
N GLN A 70 -7.91 -21.23 -3.25
CA GLN A 70 -7.46 -20.53 -4.45
C GLN A 70 -5.95 -20.63 -4.66
N SER A 71 -5.21 -21.08 -3.63
CA SER A 71 -3.79 -21.37 -3.74
C SER A 71 -3.44 -22.35 -4.87
N GLY A 72 -4.38 -23.18 -5.28
CA GLY A 72 -4.22 -24.05 -6.46
C GLY A 72 -4.40 -23.35 -7.82
N GLN A 73 -5.00 -22.17 -7.83
CA GLN A 73 -5.19 -21.34 -9.05
C GLN A 73 -4.18 -20.19 -9.11
N ILE A 74 -3.67 -19.77 -7.95
CA ILE A 74 -2.64 -18.73 -7.87
C ILE A 74 -1.30 -19.37 -8.21
N SER A 75 -0.61 -18.83 -9.20
CA SER A 75 0.76 -19.26 -9.48
C SER A 75 1.64 -19.01 -8.24
N ASN A 76 2.62 -19.88 -7.98
CA ASN A 76 3.61 -19.68 -6.92
C ASN A 76 4.29 -18.31 -7.04
N ALA A 77 4.43 -17.79 -8.26
CA ALA A 77 4.94 -16.45 -8.54
C ALA A 77 3.99 -15.36 -8.00
N GLY A 78 2.67 -15.48 -8.25
CA GLY A 78 1.68 -14.52 -7.73
C GLY A 78 1.67 -14.46 -6.21
N LEU A 79 1.73 -15.63 -5.54
CA LEU A 79 1.82 -15.69 -4.09
C LEU A 79 3.13 -15.07 -3.56
N GLY A 80 4.26 -15.39 -4.20
CA GLY A 80 5.56 -14.82 -3.83
C GLY A 80 5.60 -13.30 -3.97
N LEU A 81 5.06 -12.76 -5.07
CA LEU A 81 4.98 -11.30 -5.30
C LEU A 81 4.07 -10.60 -4.29
N GLY A 82 2.90 -11.17 -3.99
CA GLY A 82 1.99 -10.64 -2.98
C GLY A 82 2.64 -10.61 -1.59
N THR A 83 3.33 -11.69 -1.21
CA THR A 83 4.06 -11.76 0.06
C THR A 83 5.19 -10.74 0.11
N ALA A 84 5.99 -10.62 -0.94
CA ALA A 84 7.06 -9.63 -1.03
C ALA A 84 6.50 -8.20 -0.93
N ALA A 85 5.41 -7.89 -1.65
CA ALA A 85 4.75 -6.60 -1.57
C ALA A 85 4.26 -6.29 -0.15
N LEU A 86 3.66 -7.26 0.56
CA LEU A 86 3.19 -7.09 1.93
C LEU A 86 4.35 -6.79 2.90
N ILE A 87 5.45 -7.52 2.82
CA ILE A 87 6.65 -7.28 3.64
C ILE A 87 7.17 -5.85 3.39
N LEU A 88 7.28 -5.45 2.12
CA LEU A 88 7.76 -4.12 1.76
C LEU A 88 6.80 -3.01 2.19
N MET A 89 5.48 -3.25 2.21
CA MET A 89 4.50 -2.31 2.76
C MET A 89 4.70 -2.07 4.26
N VAL A 90 5.02 -3.12 5.03
CA VAL A 90 5.33 -2.97 6.46
C VAL A 90 6.60 -2.13 6.64
N VAL A 91 7.66 -2.42 5.89
CA VAL A 91 8.90 -1.60 5.90
C VAL A 91 8.61 -0.15 5.51
N GLN A 92 7.77 0.06 4.49
CA GLN A 92 7.34 1.38 4.02
C GLN A 92 6.63 2.17 5.13
N CYS A 93 5.75 1.51 5.90
CA CYS A 93 5.07 2.13 7.04
C CYS A 93 6.07 2.52 8.16
N CYS A 94 7.03 1.66 8.46
CA CYS A 94 8.09 1.97 9.43
C CYS A 94 8.91 3.19 8.99
N LEU A 95 9.29 3.27 7.71
CA LEU A 95 9.98 4.42 7.14
C LEU A 95 9.12 5.70 7.19
N GLY A 96 7.83 5.58 6.87
CA GLY A 96 6.89 6.70 6.96
C GLY A 96 6.74 7.23 8.38
N LEU A 97 6.67 6.32 9.36
CA LEU A 97 6.61 6.68 10.78
C LEU A 97 7.92 7.33 11.27
N ALA A 98 9.08 6.83 10.82
CA ALA A 98 10.37 7.44 11.11
C ALA A 98 10.43 8.87 10.54
N LEU A 99 10.01 9.07 9.29
CA LEU A 99 9.94 10.39 8.66
C LEU A 99 8.98 11.35 9.38
N TRP A 100 7.90 10.83 9.96
CA TRP A 100 6.98 11.65 10.74
C TRP A 100 7.60 12.13 12.06
N ARG A 101 8.39 11.29 12.72
CA ARG A 101 9.04 11.64 13.99
C ARG A 101 10.22 12.56 13.81
N GLU A 102 10.97 12.40 12.72
CA GLU A 102 12.07 13.28 12.36
C GLU A 102 11.53 14.51 11.62
N ALA A 103 11.12 15.52 12.37
CA ALA A 103 10.50 16.75 11.83
C ALA A 103 11.36 17.51 10.80
N ILE A 104 12.68 17.30 10.73
CA ILE A 104 13.59 18.03 9.83
C ILE A 104 14.77 17.14 9.43
N GLY A 105 14.88 16.78 8.14
CA GLY A 105 16.20 16.63 7.54
C GLY A 105 16.76 15.25 7.27
N ALA A 106 15.95 14.24 6.94
CA ALA A 106 16.50 12.98 6.43
C ALA A 106 16.21 12.81 4.92
N PRO A 107 16.93 13.52 4.01
CA PRO A 107 16.69 13.45 2.57
C PRO A 107 16.90 12.04 2.01
N HIS A 108 17.78 11.25 2.61
CA HIS A 108 18.00 9.84 2.28
C HIS A 108 16.79 8.98 2.64
N LEU A 109 16.15 9.16 3.81
CA LEU A 109 14.95 8.43 4.20
C LEU A 109 13.77 8.75 3.27
N ARG A 110 13.62 10.03 2.85
CA ARG A 110 12.60 10.40 1.87
C ARG A 110 12.82 9.72 0.52
N ARG A 111 14.07 9.69 0.04
CA ARG A 111 14.41 9.00 -1.21
C ARG A 111 14.12 7.50 -1.08
N LEU A 112 14.54 6.88 0.03
CA LEU A 112 14.28 5.46 0.28
C LEU A 112 12.78 5.17 0.33
N HIS A 113 12.00 6.00 1.04
CA HIS A 113 10.54 5.88 1.11
C HIS A 113 9.89 5.97 -0.28
N LEU A 114 10.31 6.94 -1.12
CA LEU A 114 9.80 7.08 -2.48
C LEU A 114 10.21 5.91 -3.38
N THR A 115 11.47 5.47 -3.31
CA THR A 115 11.96 4.35 -4.11
C THR A 115 11.22 3.05 -3.74
N LEU A 116 11.06 2.79 -2.45
CA LEU A 116 10.35 1.60 -1.98
C LEU A 116 8.89 1.61 -2.40
N MET A 117 8.24 2.77 -2.36
CA MET A 117 6.88 2.95 -2.85
C MET A 117 6.75 2.58 -4.34
N LEU A 118 7.71 2.99 -5.18
CA LEU A 118 7.73 2.62 -6.60
C LEU A 118 7.93 1.12 -6.80
N VAL A 119 8.80 0.50 -6.01
CA VAL A 119 9.00 -0.96 -6.05
C VAL A 119 7.70 -1.69 -5.68
N ILE A 120 7.02 -1.26 -4.62
CA ILE A 120 5.73 -1.82 -4.21
C ILE A 120 4.68 -1.66 -5.32
N LEU A 121 4.63 -0.50 -5.97
CA LEU A 121 3.70 -0.24 -7.08
C LEU A 121 3.91 -1.22 -8.23
N VAL A 122 5.16 -1.48 -8.62
CA VAL A 122 5.49 -2.46 -9.65
C VAL A 122 5.09 -3.87 -9.22
N LEU A 123 5.44 -4.28 -8.00
CA LEU A 123 5.08 -5.61 -7.48
C LEU A 123 3.57 -5.82 -7.43
N LEU A 124 2.81 -4.80 -7.00
CA LEU A 124 1.34 -4.85 -6.99
C LEU A 124 0.77 -4.92 -8.40
N GLY A 125 1.30 -4.13 -9.34
CA GLY A 125 0.87 -4.16 -10.74
C GLY A 125 1.07 -5.55 -11.36
N VAL A 126 2.23 -6.16 -11.14
CA VAL A 126 2.50 -7.52 -11.61
C VAL A 126 1.62 -8.53 -10.87
N HIS A 127 1.47 -8.42 -9.55
CA HIS A 127 0.60 -9.30 -8.76
C HIS A 127 -0.83 -9.28 -9.29
N ILE A 128 -1.41 -8.11 -9.53
CA ILE A 128 -2.77 -7.96 -10.07
C ILE A 128 -2.87 -8.54 -11.50
N SER A 129 -1.84 -8.42 -12.32
CA SER A 129 -1.84 -8.92 -13.69
C SER A 129 -1.75 -10.45 -13.79
N LEU A 130 -1.37 -11.13 -12.72
CA LEU A 130 -1.28 -12.60 -12.64
C LEU A 130 -2.57 -13.26 -12.13
N TYR A 131 -3.59 -12.46 -11.83
CA TYR A 131 -4.93 -12.90 -11.43
C TYR A 131 -5.95 -12.63 -12.52
#